data_e585de4128d4eb066efeacb281abcb91
#
_entry.id   e585de4128d4eb066efeacb281abcb91
#
_cell.length_a   1.000
_cell.length_b   1.000
_cell.length_c   1.000
_cell.angle_alpha   90.00
_cell.angle_beta   90.00
_cell.angle_gamma   90.00
#
_symmetry.space_group_name_H-M   'P 1'
#
loop_
_entity.id
_entity.type
_entity.pdbx_description
1 polymer ?
#
loop_
_entity_poly.entity_id
_entity_poly.type
_entity_poly.pdbx_seq_one_letter_code
_entity_poly.pdbx_strand_id
1 'polypeptide(L)'
;RIKTVDDLENLLLGAYNGIRSSGFWGGRTLRGFDVIADDGVADVATFEWVQMSAHTMNLVNAVGRDTWTATYNAINMANQVAFSDLGESILASDPQKEAQFKAEASFIRALGYFHLVRAFGLPYAEETKDIAEMGVPLRLRGVMDRATAFEVVQRSTVSEVYSQIISDLEYAIENLPGENKVESGRATVDGAKALLAKVYFYKHDFGNAAKYAEQVINTQKYDLDEDLTAKFGRAEKK
;
A
#
# COMPACT_ATOMS: atom_id res chain seq x y z
N ARG A 1 -17.45 -14.45 -12.09
CA ARG A 1 -16.42 -15.49 -12.22
C ARG A 1 -15.35 -14.98 -13.19
N ILE A 2 -14.11 -14.87 -12.77
CA ILE A 2 -12.96 -14.42 -13.59
C ILE A 2 -12.69 -15.45 -14.66
N LYS A 3 -12.60 -15.00 -15.94
CA LYS A 3 -12.35 -15.88 -17.11
C LYS A 3 -11.48 -15.22 -18.17
N THR A 4 -11.40 -13.91 -18.20
CA THR A 4 -10.76 -13.13 -19.27
C THR A 4 -9.75 -12.13 -18.69
N VAL A 5 -8.90 -11.58 -19.56
CA VAL A 5 -7.98 -10.49 -19.20
C VAL A 5 -8.75 -9.25 -18.72
N ASP A 6 -9.91 -8.96 -19.34
CA ASP A 6 -10.76 -7.83 -18.95
C ASP A 6 -11.35 -8.01 -17.54
N ASP A 7 -11.68 -9.26 -17.16
CA ASP A 7 -12.10 -9.56 -15.79
C ASP A 7 -10.97 -9.29 -14.78
N LEU A 8 -9.72 -9.64 -15.13
CA LEU A 8 -8.55 -9.35 -14.32
C LEU A 8 -8.26 -7.84 -14.24
N GLU A 9 -8.44 -7.10 -15.34
CA GLU A 9 -8.30 -5.65 -15.35
C GLU A 9 -9.33 -4.99 -14.44
N ASN A 10 -10.59 -5.42 -14.49
CA ASN A 10 -11.63 -4.94 -13.60
C ASN A 10 -11.31 -5.25 -12.12
N LEU A 11 -10.73 -6.40 -11.84
CA LEU A 11 -10.29 -6.77 -10.48
C LEU A 11 -9.11 -5.91 -10.03
N LEU A 12 -8.17 -5.61 -10.91
CA LEU A 12 -7.05 -4.71 -10.64
C LEU A 12 -7.54 -3.28 -10.35
N LEU A 13 -8.50 -2.77 -11.13
CA LEU A 13 -9.16 -1.49 -10.85
C LEU A 13 -9.90 -1.52 -9.50
N GLY A 14 -10.49 -2.67 -9.14
CA GLY A 14 -11.05 -2.92 -7.82
C GLY A 14 -10.00 -2.79 -6.70
N ALA A 15 -8.79 -3.30 -6.91
CA ALA A 15 -7.69 -3.15 -5.96
C ALA A 15 -7.25 -1.69 -5.79
N TYR A 16 -7.15 -0.92 -6.89
CA TYR A 16 -6.90 0.53 -6.83
C TYR A 16 -8.01 1.29 -6.08
N ASN A 17 -9.27 0.93 -6.33
CA ASN A 17 -10.38 1.52 -5.59
C ASN A 17 -10.33 1.16 -4.09
N GLY A 18 -9.84 -0.04 -3.76
CA GLY A 18 -9.59 -0.48 -2.38
C GLY A 18 -8.60 0.42 -1.64
N ILE A 19 -7.58 0.95 -2.33
CA ILE A 19 -6.62 1.92 -1.75
C ILE A 19 -7.34 3.21 -1.30
N ARG A 20 -8.35 3.66 -2.03
CA ARG A 20 -9.13 4.86 -1.71
C ARG A 20 -10.14 4.66 -0.59
N SER A 21 -10.33 3.44 -0.11
CA SER A 21 -11.27 3.16 0.99
C SER A 21 -10.85 3.92 2.26
N SER A 22 -11.82 4.26 3.09
CA SER A 22 -11.59 4.99 4.35
C SER A 22 -10.67 4.23 5.32
N GLY A 23 -10.68 2.91 5.24
CA GLY A 23 -9.84 2.03 6.06
C GLY A 23 -8.41 1.85 5.53
N PHE A 24 -8.10 2.26 4.29
CA PHE A 24 -6.72 2.16 3.80
C PHE A 24 -6.12 3.58 3.67
N TRP A 25 -6.28 4.26 2.54
CA TRP A 25 -5.66 5.57 2.28
C TRP A 25 -6.71 6.71 2.21
N GLY A 26 -7.98 6.40 2.40
CA GLY A 26 -9.14 7.30 2.19
C GLY A 26 -9.46 8.23 3.36
N GLY A 27 -8.55 8.48 4.28
CA GLY A 27 -8.64 9.59 5.24
C GLY A 27 -8.97 9.20 6.68
N ARG A 28 -9.78 8.16 6.98
CA ARG A 28 -10.08 7.77 8.38
C ARG A 28 -8.83 7.25 9.08
N THR A 29 -8.07 6.40 8.40
CA THR A 29 -6.81 5.86 8.93
C THR A 29 -5.74 6.94 9.06
N LEU A 30 -5.61 7.85 8.08
CA LEU A 30 -4.66 8.94 8.14
C LEU A 30 -4.93 9.86 9.34
N ARG A 31 -6.20 10.27 9.52
CA ARG A 31 -6.60 11.02 10.72
C ARG A 31 -6.32 10.26 12.02
N GLY A 32 -6.47 8.93 11.99
CA GLY A 32 -6.14 8.09 13.13
C GLY A 32 -4.65 8.15 13.50
N PHE A 33 -3.77 8.18 12.52
CA PHE A 33 -2.33 8.36 12.76
C PHE A 33 -2.01 9.73 13.34
N ASP A 34 -2.66 10.81 12.85
CA ASP A 34 -2.48 12.16 13.41
C ASP A 34 -2.93 12.22 14.88
N VAL A 35 -4.04 11.55 15.21
CA VAL A 35 -4.53 11.47 16.61
C VAL A 35 -3.60 10.68 17.51
N ILE A 36 -3.04 9.56 17.04
CA ILE A 36 -2.08 8.75 17.82
C ILE A 36 -0.74 9.50 17.98
N ALA A 37 -0.36 10.32 17.00
CA ALA A 37 0.86 11.10 17.03
C ALA A 37 0.74 12.40 17.85
N ASP A 38 -0.40 12.65 18.48
CA ASP A 38 -0.74 13.90 19.19
C ASP A 38 -0.74 15.16 18.30
N ASP A 39 -0.71 14.98 16.96
CA ASP A 39 -0.82 16.05 15.96
C ASP A 39 -2.29 16.48 15.74
N GLY A 40 -3.24 15.68 16.22
CA GLY A 40 -4.66 15.90 16.09
C GLY A 40 -5.42 15.68 17.40
N VAL A 41 -6.46 16.48 17.62
CA VAL A 41 -7.36 16.32 18.78
C VAL A 41 -8.67 15.68 18.33
N ALA A 42 -9.11 14.65 19.04
CA ALA A 42 -10.43 14.07 18.84
C ALA A 42 -11.50 14.92 19.52
N ASP A 43 -12.13 15.81 18.75
CA ASP A 43 -13.20 16.71 19.24
C ASP A 43 -14.55 15.97 19.42
N VAL A 44 -14.75 14.88 18.74
CA VAL A 44 -15.99 14.10 18.82
C VAL A 44 -15.74 12.81 19.59
N ALA A 45 -16.38 12.69 20.73
CA ALA A 45 -16.28 11.53 21.60
C ALA A 45 -16.93 10.27 21.03
N THR A 46 -16.51 9.81 19.83
CA THR A 46 -16.76 8.42 19.48
C THR A 46 -15.71 7.56 20.17
N PHE A 47 -16.15 6.39 20.61
CA PHE A 47 -15.34 5.47 21.39
C PHE A 47 -13.97 5.17 20.76
N GLU A 48 -13.92 5.01 19.43
CA GLU A 48 -12.71 4.71 18.70
C GLU A 48 -11.66 5.82 18.79
N TRP A 49 -12.08 7.08 18.62
CA TRP A 49 -11.18 8.24 18.66
C TRP A 49 -10.66 8.52 20.07
N VAL A 50 -11.51 8.34 21.08
CA VAL A 50 -11.10 8.44 22.49
C VAL A 50 -10.02 7.39 22.81
N GLN A 51 -10.20 6.15 22.35
CA GLN A 51 -9.20 5.11 22.55
C GLN A 51 -7.87 5.43 21.86
N MET A 52 -7.92 6.00 20.63
CA MET A 52 -6.71 6.39 19.89
C MET A 52 -5.97 7.53 20.59
N SER A 53 -6.66 8.59 20.96
CA SER A 53 -6.08 9.73 21.67
C SER A 53 -5.52 9.36 23.07
N ALA A 54 -6.15 8.40 23.73
CA ALA A 54 -5.70 7.92 25.04
C ALA A 54 -4.66 6.77 24.94
N HIS A 55 -4.25 6.33 23.76
CA HIS A 55 -3.38 5.17 23.51
C HIS A 55 -3.89 3.88 24.19
N THR A 56 -5.21 3.73 24.29
CA THR A 56 -5.90 2.58 24.91
C THR A 56 -6.64 1.71 23.92
N MET A 57 -6.19 1.69 22.67
CA MET A 57 -6.80 0.89 21.61
C MET A 57 -6.83 -0.60 21.99
N ASN A 58 -7.93 -1.25 21.64
CA ASN A 58 -8.11 -2.67 21.80
C ASN A 58 -8.54 -3.33 20.49
N LEU A 59 -8.70 -4.65 20.48
CA LEU A 59 -9.03 -5.44 19.29
C LEU A 59 -10.37 -5.11 18.62
N VAL A 60 -11.28 -4.44 19.32
CA VAL A 60 -12.59 -4.04 18.77
C VAL A 60 -12.59 -2.61 18.21
N ASN A 61 -11.47 -1.88 18.31
CA ASN A 61 -11.37 -0.54 17.74
C ASN A 61 -11.61 -0.59 16.22
N ALA A 62 -12.68 0.09 15.78
CA ALA A 62 -13.12 0.01 14.38
C ALA A 62 -12.11 0.63 13.40
N VAL A 63 -11.33 1.64 13.80
CA VAL A 63 -10.29 2.23 12.94
C VAL A 63 -9.19 1.22 12.66
N GLY A 64 -8.66 0.56 13.70
CA GLY A 64 -7.63 -0.48 13.55
C GLY A 64 -8.13 -1.68 12.74
N ARG A 65 -9.32 -2.19 13.09
CA ARG A 65 -9.94 -3.32 12.36
C ARG A 65 -10.17 -3.00 10.88
N ASP A 66 -10.73 -1.83 10.58
CA ASP A 66 -11.05 -1.44 9.21
C ASP A 66 -9.77 -1.19 8.39
N THR A 67 -8.72 -0.64 9.02
CA THR A 67 -7.40 -0.49 8.41
C THR A 67 -6.81 -1.85 8.01
N TRP A 68 -6.82 -2.82 8.92
CA TRP A 68 -6.37 -4.17 8.65
C TRP A 68 -7.13 -4.82 7.51
N THR A 69 -8.46 -4.83 7.62
CA THR A 69 -9.34 -5.53 6.68
C THR A 69 -9.30 -4.91 5.28
N ALA A 70 -9.40 -3.58 5.19
CA ALA A 70 -9.40 -2.90 3.89
C ALA A 70 -8.07 -3.07 3.16
N THR A 71 -6.96 -2.99 3.87
CA THR A 71 -5.63 -3.12 3.27
C THR A 71 -5.37 -4.55 2.78
N TYR A 72 -5.68 -5.58 3.60
CA TYR A 72 -5.55 -6.97 3.14
C TYR A 72 -6.50 -7.33 2.01
N ASN A 73 -7.69 -6.73 1.94
CA ASN A 73 -8.60 -6.91 0.81
C ASN A 73 -8.01 -6.35 -0.49
N ALA A 74 -7.39 -5.18 -0.46
CA ALA A 74 -6.71 -4.61 -1.63
C ALA A 74 -5.51 -5.48 -2.05
N ILE A 75 -4.69 -5.94 -1.11
CA ILE A 75 -3.58 -6.86 -1.35
C ILE A 75 -4.10 -8.17 -1.98
N ASN A 76 -5.19 -8.73 -1.44
CA ASN A 76 -5.74 -9.97 -1.98
C ASN A 76 -6.27 -9.81 -3.41
N MET A 77 -6.95 -8.72 -3.72
CA MET A 77 -7.38 -8.44 -5.11
C MET A 77 -6.18 -8.32 -6.05
N ALA A 78 -5.12 -7.62 -5.66
CA ALA A 78 -3.89 -7.54 -6.44
C ALA A 78 -3.24 -8.93 -6.62
N ASN A 79 -3.18 -9.73 -5.57
CA ASN A 79 -2.65 -11.10 -5.63
C ASN A 79 -3.51 -12.01 -6.52
N GLN A 80 -4.82 -11.88 -6.51
CA GLN A 80 -5.71 -12.65 -7.39
C GLN A 80 -5.46 -12.35 -8.87
N VAL A 81 -5.08 -11.11 -9.21
CA VAL A 81 -4.76 -10.72 -10.59
C VAL A 81 -3.46 -11.38 -11.06
N ALA A 82 -2.39 -11.28 -10.29
CA ALA A 82 -1.04 -11.50 -10.80
C ALA A 82 -0.25 -12.60 -10.05
N PHE A 83 -0.77 -13.07 -8.93
CA PHE A 83 -0.13 -14.06 -8.06
C PHE A 83 -1.10 -15.18 -7.66
N SER A 84 -1.93 -15.63 -8.60
CA SER A 84 -2.80 -16.79 -8.48
C SER A 84 -2.67 -17.65 -9.74
N ASP A 85 -2.88 -18.96 -9.58
CA ASP A 85 -2.81 -19.89 -10.72
C ASP A 85 -3.79 -19.52 -11.85
N LEU A 86 -4.95 -18.98 -11.48
CA LEU A 86 -5.95 -18.53 -12.44
C LEU A 86 -5.48 -17.24 -13.16
N GLY A 87 -4.99 -16.25 -12.43
CA GLY A 87 -4.49 -15.00 -13.00
C GLY A 87 -3.30 -15.25 -13.94
N GLU A 88 -2.32 -16.01 -13.47
CA GLU A 88 -1.15 -16.42 -14.24
C GLU A 88 -1.55 -17.18 -15.53
N SER A 89 -2.50 -18.12 -15.43
CA SER A 89 -2.99 -18.88 -16.59
C SER A 89 -3.70 -18.01 -17.62
N ILE A 90 -4.48 -17.02 -17.20
CA ILE A 90 -5.17 -16.09 -18.12
C ILE A 90 -4.16 -15.17 -18.81
N LEU A 91 -3.16 -14.67 -18.08
CA LEU A 91 -2.17 -13.73 -18.58
C LEU A 91 -1.08 -14.39 -19.44
N ALA A 92 -0.87 -15.69 -19.34
CA ALA A 92 0.18 -16.43 -20.06
C ALA A 92 0.13 -16.26 -21.58
N SER A 93 -1.02 -15.88 -22.16
CA SER A 93 -1.17 -15.62 -23.59
C SER A 93 -0.73 -14.22 -24.02
N ASP A 94 -0.49 -13.30 -23.09
CA ASP A 94 -0.08 -11.91 -23.34
C ASP A 94 1.03 -11.50 -22.35
N PRO A 95 2.30 -11.80 -22.64
CA PRO A 95 3.43 -11.52 -21.76
C PRO A 95 3.58 -10.03 -21.40
N GLN A 96 3.18 -9.13 -22.29
CA GLN A 96 3.26 -7.69 -22.02
C GLN A 96 2.23 -7.27 -20.99
N LYS A 97 1.00 -7.73 -21.11
CA LYS A 97 -0.03 -7.50 -20.09
C LYS A 97 0.27 -8.21 -18.78
N GLU A 98 0.85 -9.41 -18.85
CA GLU A 98 1.31 -10.12 -17.65
C GLU A 98 2.31 -9.29 -16.87
N ALA A 99 3.37 -8.80 -17.50
CA ALA A 99 4.38 -7.95 -16.88
C ALA A 99 3.77 -6.68 -16.29
N GLN A 100 2.91 -5.99 -17.04
CA GLN A 100 2.22 -4.78 -16.59
C GLN A 100 1.35 -5.06 -15.36
N PHE A 101 0.45 -6.04 -15.43
CA PHE A 101 -0.50 -6.33 -14.34
C PHE A 101 0.24 -6.80 -13.08
N LYS A 102 1.30 -7.59 -13.25
CA LYS A 102 2.16 -8.01 -12.17
C LYS A 102 2.89 -6.82 -11.53
N ALA A 103 3.37 -5.87 -12.32
CA ALA A 103 4.01 -4.65 -11.83
C ALA A 103 3.04 -3.76 -11.03
N GLU A 104 1.82 -3.57 -11.54
CA GLU A 104 0.79 -2.81 -10.84
C GLU A 104 0.33 -3.51 -9.56
N ALA A 105 0.13 -4.82 -9.62
CA ALA A 105 -0.23 -5.63 -8.44
C ALA A 105 0.89 -5.61 -7.38
N SER A 106 2.16 -5.67 -7.80
CA SER A 106 3.32 -5.52 -6.92
C SER A 106 3.35 -4.15 -6.24
N PHE A 107 3.10 -3.08 -7.00
CA PHE A 107 3.00 -1.73 -6.42
C PHE A 107 1.90 -1.63 -5.35
N ILE A 108 0.69 -2.14 -5.64
CA ILE A 108 -0.44 -2.13 -4.70
C ILE A 108 -0.10 -2.95 -3.45
N ARG A 109 0.52 -4.13 -3.63
CA ARG A 109 0.93 -5.00 -2.54
C ARG A 109 2.00 -4.35 -1.65
N ALA A 110 3.00 -3.74 -2.26
CA ALA A 110 4.05 -2.99 -1.54
C ALA A 110 3.47 -1.83 -0.73
N LEU A 111 2.60 -1.02 -1.34
CA LEU A 111 1.91 0.07 -0.64
C LEU A 111 1.09 -0.44 0.54
N GLY A 112 0.38 -1.55 0.34
CA GLY A 112 -0.42 -2.19 1.39
C GLY A 112 0.44 -2.70 2.54
N TYR A 113 1.50 -3.45 2.27
CA TYR A 113 2.39 -3.94 3.32
C TYR A 113 3.16 -2.81 4.03
N PHE A 114 3.55 -1.78 3.31
CA PHE A 114 4.17 -0.62 3.93
C PHE A 114 3.21 0.12 4.87
N HIS A 115 1.93 0.19 4.50
CA HIS A 115 0.90 0.74 5.38
C HIS A 115 0.68 -0.15 6.62
N LEU A 116 0.54 -1.46 6.44
CA LEU A 116 0.30 -2.42 7.51
C LEU A 116 1.47 -2.51 8.50
N VAL A 117 2.71 -2.58 8.03
CA VAL A 117 3.87 -2.73 8.92
C VAL A 117 4.07 -1.49 9.78
N ARG A 118 3.79 -0.29 9.25
CA ARG A 118 3.84 0.96 10.02
C ARG A 118 2.71 1.08 11.04
N ALA A 119 1.54 0.49 10.75
CA ALA A 119 0.38 0.56 11.64
C ALA A 119 0.38 -0.53 12.72
N PHE A 120 0.93 -1.69 12.44
CA PHE A 120 0.77 -2.90 13.26
C PHE A 120 2.05 -3.66 13.56
N GLY A 121 3.17 -3.29 12.96
CA GLY A 121 4.49 -3.84 13.25
C GLY A 121 5.28 -2.95 14.20
N LEU A 122 6.45 -3.43 14.63
CA LEU A 122 7.41 -2.57 15.30
C LEU A 122 8.09 -1.63 14.29
N PRO A 123 8.59 -0.48 14.73
CA PRO A 123 9.48 0.35 13.92
C PRO A 123 10.70 -0.47 13.46
N TYR A 124 11.21 -0.18 12.25
CA TYR A 124 12.43 -0.81 11.76
C TYR A 124 13.63 -0.28 12.56
N ALA A 125 14.25 -1.14 13.33
CA ALA A 125 15.48 -0.86 14.08
C ALA A 125 16.35 -2.12 14.13
N GLU A 126 17.66 -1.97 14.24
CA GLU A 126 18.60 -3.10 14.23
C GLU A 126 18.29 -4.11 15.34
N GLU A 127 17.83 -3.65 16.50
CA GLU A 127 17.54 -4.47 17.67
C GLU A 127 16.21 -5.23 17.55
N THR A 128 15.28 -4.78 16.69
CA THR A 128 13.90 -5.28 16.64
C THR A 128 13.46 -5.84 15.31
N LYS A 129 14.15 -5.50 14.22
CA LYS A 129 13.72 -5.83 12.85
C LYS A 129 13.57 -7.33 12.59
N ASP A 130 14.36 -8.17 13.26
CA ASP A 130 14.41 -9.62 13.08
C ASP A 130 13.72 -10.40 14.22
N ILE A 131 13.03 -9.72 15.14
CA ILE A 131 12.24 -10.39 16.16
C ILE A 131 11.05 -11.07 15.48
N ALA A 132 10.87 -12.35 15.76
CA ALA A 132 9.80 -13.17 15.21
C ALA A 132 8.42 -12.55 15.53
N GLU A 133 7.52 -12.61 14.58
CA GLU A 133 6.11 -12.17 14.69
C GLU A 133 5.89 -10.67 14.98
N MET A 134 6.92 -9.83 14.85
CA MET A 134 6.80 -8.39 15.10
C MET A 134 6.50 -7.55 13.85
N GLY A 135 6.49 -8.17 12.67
CA GLY A 135 5.97 -7.56 11.43
C GLY A 135 4.48 -7.82 11.23
N VAL A 136 4.09 -8.19 10.03
CA VAL A 136 2.70 -8.54 9.66
C VAL A 136 2.67 -9.82 8.81
N PRO A 137 1.55 -10.56 8.73
CA PRO A 137 1.45 -11.73 7.87
C PRO A 137 1.68 -11.41 6.41
N LEU A 138 2.61 -12.09 5.75
CA LEU A 138 2.87 -11.95 4.31
C LEU A 138 2.02 -12.97 3.53
N ARG A 139 0.89 -12.52 2.98
CA ARG A 139 0.10 -13.28 2.02
C ARG A 139 0.52 -12.90 0.61
N LEU A 140 1.28 -13.77 -0.03
CA LEU A 140 1.90 -13.50 -1.34
C LEU A 140 1.15 -14.12 -2.52
N ARG A 141 0.13 -14.94 -2.26
CA ARG A 141 -0.74 -15.55 -3.26
C ARG A 141 -2.19 -15.11 -3.07
N GLY A 142 -2.93 -15.03 -4.18
CA GLY A 142 -4.35 -14.71 -4.17
C GLY A 142 -5.19 -15.83 -3.56
N VAL A 143 -6.10 -15.46 -2.67
CA VAL A 143 -7.08 -16.38 -2.09
C VAL A 143 -8.17 -16.64 -3.12
N MET A 144 -8.22 -17.86 -3.67
CA MET A 144 -9.12 -18.22 -4.76
C MET A 144 -10.21 -19.22 -4.34
N ASP A 145 -10.02 -19.89 -3.22
CA ASP A 145 -10.91 -20.93 -2.72
C ASP A 145 -10.99 -20.94 -1.19
N ARG A 146 -11.84 -21.83 -0.68
CA ARG A 146 -12.07 -21.95 0.76
C ARG A 146 -10.84 -22.49 1.51
N ALA A 147 -10.05 -23.37 0.90
CA ALA A 147 -8.87 -23.94 1.55
C ALA A 147 -7.82 -22.87 1.81
N THR A 148 -7.49 -22.09 0.78
CA THR A 148 -6.55 -20.96 0.89
C THR A 148 -7.07 -19.83 1.79
N ALA A 149 -8.40 -19.67 1.90
CA ALA A 149 -9.00 -18.67 2.78
C ALA A 149 -8.80 -18.97 4.27
N PHE A 150 -8.73 -20.25 4.65
CA PHE A 150 -8.53 -20.69 6.03
C PHE A 150 -7.07 -21.02 6.37
N GLU A 151 -6.16 -20.82 5.43
CA GLU A 151 -4.73 -20.98 5.70
C GLU A 151 -4.27 -20.00 6.78
N VAL A 152 -3.63 -20.54 7.82
CA VAL A 152 -3.06 -19.71 8.90
C VAL A 152 -1.66 -19.26 8.47
N VAL A 153 -1.50 -17.94 8.28
CA VAL A 153 -0.20 -17.33 7.99
C VAL A 153 0.28 -16.61 9.23
N GLN A 154 1.42 -17.01 9.76
CA GLN A 154 2.04 -16.36 10.91
C GLN A 154 2.53 -14.95 10.54
N ARG A 155 2.71 -14.10 11.54
CA ARG A 155 3.34 -12.80 11.33
C ARG A 155 4.82 -13.00 10.99
N SER A 156 5.28 -12.29 10.00
CA SER A 156 6.71 -12.24 9.62
C SER A 156 7.49 -11.31 10.55
N THR A 157 8.80 -11.30 10.43
CA THR A 157 9.63 -10.25 11.01
C THR A 157 9.42 -8.92 10.27
N VAL A 158 9.80 -7.82 10.89
CA VAL A 158 9.77 -6.51 10.22
C VAL A 158 10.69 -6.49 9.01
N SER A 159 11.88 -7.10 9.11
CA SER A 159 12.85 -7.12 8.01
C SER A 159 12.36 -7.92 6.81
N GLU A 160 11.67 -9.04 7.02
CA GLU A 160 11.03 -9.81 5.94
C GLU A 160 9.96 -8.99 5.21
N VAL A 161 9.13 -8.25 5.96
CA VAL A 161 8.10 -7.39 5.37
C VAL A 161 8.74 -6.29 4.53
N TYR A 162 9.76 -5.60 5.03
CA TYR A 162 10.47 -4.57 4.26
C TYR A 162 11.19 -5.14 3.04
N SER A 163 11.76 -6.33 3.15
CA SER A 163 12.40 -7.01 2.01
C SER A 163 11.37 -7.32 0.91
N GLN A 164 10.19 -7.79 1.27
CA GLN A 164 9.11 -8.01 0.30
C GLN A 164 8.63 -6.72 -0.34
N ILE A 165 8.47 -5.63 0.44
CA ILE A 165 8.07 -4.31 -0.08
C ILE A 165 9.08 -3.81 -1.11
N ILE A 166 10.38 -3.91 -0.79
CA ILE A 166 11.46 -3.46 -1.69
C ILE A 166 11.45 -4.28 -2.98
N SER A 167 11.39 -5.60 -2.88
CA SER A 167 11.33 -6.49 -4.04
C SER A 167 10.14 -6.18 -4.96
N ASP A 168 8.96 -5.94 -4.38
CA ASP A 168 7.76 -5.59 -5.14
C ASP A 168 7.89 -4.24 -5.85
N LEU A 169 8.51 -3.24 -5.19
CA LEU A 169 8.71 -1.92 -5.78
C LEU A 169 9.80 -1.93 -6.87
N GLU A 170 10.87 -2.69 -6.68
CA GLU A 170 11.91 -2.87 -7.71
C GLU A 170 11.31 -3.52 -8.96
N TYR A 171 10.52 -4.59 -8.80
CA TYR A 171 9.81 -5.20 -9.91
C TYR A 171 8.84 -4.21 -10.59
N ALA A 172 8.12 -3.40 -9.80
CA ALA A 172 7.22 -2.39 -10.35
C ALA A 172 7.99 -1.32 -11.15
N ILE A 173 9.13 -0.84 -10.66
CA ILE A 173 9.97 0.15 -11.36
C ILE A 173 10.47 -0.38 -12.72
N GLU A 174 10.83 -1.66 -12.78
CA GLU A 174 11.36 -2.29 -14.00
C GLU A 174 10.29 -2.59 -15.05
N ASN A 175 9.05 -2.85 -14.64
CA ASN A 175 8.02 -3.42 -15.50
C ASN A 175 6.77 -2.55 -15.68
N LEU A 176 6.63 -1.43 -14.96
CA LEU A 176 5.54 -0.50 -15.20
C LEU A 176 5.73 0.20 -16.55
N PRO A 177 4.64 0.44 -17.30
CA PRO A 177 4.72 1.21 -18.53
C PRO A 177 5.29 2.60 -18.30
N GLY A 178 6.26 3.02 -19.14
CA GLY A 178 6.93 4.33 -19.01
C GLY A 178 5.98 5.54 -19.18
N GLU A 179 4.82 5.33 -19.78
CA GLU A 179 3.84 6.37 -20.11
C GLU A 179 2.50 6.22 -19.39
N ASN A 180 2.45 5.56 -18.23
CA ASN A 180 1.24 5.65 -17.42
C ASN A 180 0.96 7.10 -17.08
N LYS A 181 -0.11 7.64 -17.65
CA LYS A 181 -0.50 9.03 -17.41
C LYS A 181 -0.92 9.17 -15.94
N VAL A 182 -0.39 10.18 -15.28
CA VAL A 182 -0.75 10.50 -13.88
C VAL A 182 -2.27 10.60 -13.72
N GLU A 183 -2.96 11.13 -14.74
CA GLU A 183 -4.42 11.28 -14.77
C GLU A 183 -5.19 9.95 -14.77
N SER A 184 -4.55 8.84 -15.13
CA SER A 184 -5.21 7.52 -15.11
C SER A 184 -5.46 7.00 -13.69
N GLY A 185 -4.79 7.55 -12.69
CA GLY A 185 -4.82 7.05 -11.31
C GLY A 185 -4.16 5.69 -11.12
N ARG A 186 -3.41 5.19 -12.12
CA ARG A 186 -2.65 3.92 -12.06
C ARG A 186 -1.22 4.18 -11.59
N ALA A 187 -0.54 3.14 -11.13
CA ALA A 187 0.85 3.21 -10.71
C ALA A 187 1.77 3.69 -11.83
N THR A 188 2.71 4.55 -11.50
CA THR A 188 3.75 5.05 -12.41
C THR A 188 5.12 4.66 -11.89
N VAL A 189 6.12 4.62 -12.77
CA VAL A 189 7.51 4.37 -12.39
C VAL A 189 7.99 5.40 -11.37
N ASP A 190 7.65 6.68 -11.57
CA ASP A 190 8.04 7.75 -10.65
C ASP A 190 7.34 7.60 -9.29
N GLY A 191 6.06 7.19 -9.28
CA GLY A 191 5.31 6.88 -8.06
C GLY A 191 5.92 5.71 -7.28
N ALA A 192 6.37 4.67 -7.99
CA ALA A 192 7.04 3.53 -7.37
C ALA A 192 8.41 3.91 -6.80
N LYS A 193 9.19 4.75 -7.50
CA LYS A 193 10.47 5.29 -7.00
C LYS A 193 10.26 6.19 -5.78
N ALA A 194 9.26 7.06 -5.79
CA ALA A 194 8.94 7.91 -4.65
C ALA A 194 8.54 7.10 -3.41
N LEU A 195 7.74 6.04 -3.60
CA LEU A 195 7.40 5.13 -2.51
C LEU A 195 8.62 4.37 -2.01
N LEU A 196 9.50 3.89 -2.91
CA LEU A 196 10.71 3.18 -2.54
C LEU A 196 11.69 4.09 -1.77
N ALA A 197 11.84 5.35 -2.16
CA ALA A 197 12.59 6.35 -1.40
C ALA A 197 12.06 6.47 0.03
N LYS A 198 10.73 6.55 0.20
CA LYS A 198 10.08 6.60 1.51
C LYS A 198 10.31 5.32 2.32
N VAL A 199 10.25 4.14 1.69
CA VAL A 199 10.52 2.85 2.34
C VAL A 199 11.95 2.80 2.88
N TYR A 200 12.95 3.19 2.07
CA TYR A 200 14.34 3.26 2.50
C TYR A 200 14.56 4.28 3.63
N PHE A 201 13.86 5.43 3.58
CA PHE A 201 13.91 6.41 4.67
C PHE A 201 13.44 5.81 6.02
N TYR A 202 12.31 5.07 6.01
CA TYR A 202 11.81 4.38 7.21
C TYR A 202 12.69 3.21 7.65
N LYS A 203 13.49 2.66 6.74
CA LYS A 203 14.50 1.64 7.02
C LYS A 203 15.81 2.23 7.55
N HIS A 204 15.92 3.57 7.64
CA HIS A 204 17.11 4.34 7.98
C HIS A 204 18.26 4.16 6.96
N ASP A 205 17.97 3.69 5.76
CA ASP A 205 18.91 3.64 4.63
C ASP A 205 18.80 4.96 3.84
N PHE A 206 19.38 6.02 4.41
CA PHE A 206 19.29 7.36 3.84
C PHE A 206 20.00 7.51 2.50
N GLY A 207 21.01 6.68 2.22
CA GLY A 207 21.72 6.68 0.94
C GLY A 207 20.81 6.25 -0.21
N ASN A 208 20.12 5.12 -0.05
CA ASN A 208 19.14 4.65 -1.04
C ASN A 208 17.91 5.54 -1.07
N ALA A 209 17.45 6.08 0.06
CA ALA A 209 16.35 7.02 0.11
C ALA A 209 16.64 8.27 -0.76
N ALA A 210 17.81 8.89 -0.59
CA ALA A 210 18.24 10.04 -1.40
C ALA A 210 18.36 9.68 -2.88
N LYS A 211 19.01 8.56 -3.22
CA LYS A 211 19.16 8.08 -4.59
C LYS A 211 17.83 7.98 -5.35
N TYR A 212 16.80 7.38 -4.75
CA TYR A 212 15.50 7.23 -5.42
C TYR A 212 14.70 8.54 -5.43
N ALA A 213 14.81 9.37 -4.40
CA ALA A 213 14.21 10.70 -4.38
C ALA A 213 14.80 11.61 -5.49
N GLU A 214 16.12 11.64 -5.64
CA GLU A 214 16.80 12.38 -6.71
C GLU A 214 16.37 11.94 -8.10
N GLN A 215 16.17 10.64 -8.32
CA GLN A 215 15.68 10.15 -9.60
C GLN A 215 14.30 10.70 -9.96
N VAL A 216 13.40 10.92 -8.98
CA VAL A 216 12.09 11.53 -9.21
C VAL A 216 12.22 13.04 -9.43
N ILE A 217 12.99 13.74 -8.61
CA ILE A 217 13.23 15.19 -8.71
C ILE A 217 13.83 15.53 -10.08
N ASN A 218 14.82 14.75 -10.52
CA ASN A 218 15.52 14.97 -11.79
C ASN A 218 14.64 14.75 -13.03
N THR A 219 13.46 14.17 -12.90
CA THR A 219 12.50 14.10 -14.02
C THR A 219 11.91 15.45 -14.37
N GLN A 220 11.92 16.41 -13.43
CA GLN A 220 11.32 17.75 -13.55
C GLN A 220 9.82 17.73 -13.95
N LYS A 221 9.14 16.62 -13.66
CA LYS A 221 7.69 16.45 -13.95
C LYS A 221 6.80 16.94 -12.80
N TYR A 222 7.38 17.13 -11.62
CA TYR A 222 6.65 17.45 -10.39
C TYR A 222 7.27 18.67 -9.73
N ASP A 223 6.42 19.59 -9.31
CA ASP A 223 6.80 20.78 -8.58
C ASP A 223 6.07 20.83 -7.23
N LEU A 224 6.62 21.58 -6.28
CA LEU A 224 5.95 21.90 -5.04
C LEU A 224 4.93 23.02 -5.30
N ASP A 225 3.71 22.85 -4.78
CA ASP A 225 2.72 23.93 -4.84
C ASP A 225 3.18 25.10 -3.96
N GLU A 226 3.26 26.30 -4.53
CA GLU A 226 3.61 27.52 -3.81
C GLU A 226 2.47 27.99 -2.90
N ASP A 227 1.22 27.70 -3.26
CA ASP A 227 0.02 28.05 -2.49
C ASP A 227 -0.80 26.81 -2.13
N LEU A 228 -0.61 26.31 -0.90
CA LEU A 228 -1.37 25.19 -0.36
C LEU A 228 -2.86 25.52 -0.16
N THR A 229 -3.20 26.79 0.03
CA THR A 229 -4.60 27.20 0.26
C THR A 229 -5.42 27.10 -1.02
N ALA A 230 -4.81 27.35 -2.18
CA ALA A 230 -5.45 27.18 -3.49
C ALA A 230 -5.82 25.72 -3.76
N LYS A 231 -5.02 24.77 -3.27
CA LYS A 231 -5.24 23.33 -3.47
C LYS A 231 -6.34 22.76 -2.60
N PHE A 232 -6.46 23.24 -1.37
CA PHE A 232 -7.46 22.80 -0.40
C PHE A 232 -8.65 23.76 -0.27
N GLY A 233 -8.54 24.95 -0.86
CA GLY A 233 -9.64 25.91 -0.96
C GLY A 233 -10.78 25.32 -1.82
N ARG A 234 -12.03 25.46 -1.36
CA ARG A 234 -13.17 25.22 -2.25
C ARG A 234 -13.02 26.15 -3.44
N ALA A 235 -12.84 25.60 -4.64
CA ALA A 235 -13.00 26.39 -5.84
C ALA A 235 -14.35 27.09 -5.74
N GLU A 236 -14.37 28.41 -5.57
CA GLU A 236 -15.60 29.19 -5.70
C GLU A 236 -16.11 28.90 -7.10
N LYS A 237 -17.22 28.16 -7.18
CA LYS A 237 -17.93 27.98 -8.45
C LYS A 237 -18.37 29.37 -8.92
N LYS A 238 -17.65 29.92 -9.86
CA LYS A 238 -18.16 31.02 -10.70
C LYS A 238 -19.14 30.47 -11.71
#